data_12155c7d471af696e705ab2a68f956ff
#
_entry.id   12155c7d471af696e705ab2a68f956ff
#
_cell.length_a   1.000
_cell.length_b   1.000
_cell.length_c   1.000
_cell.angle_alpha   90.00
_cell.angle_beta   90.00
_cell.angle_gamma   90.00
#
_symmetry.space_group_name_H-M   'P 1'
#
loop_
_entity.id
_entity.type
_entity.pdbx_description
1 polymer ?
#
loop_
_entity_poly.entity_id
_entity_poly.type
_entity_poly.pdbx_seq_one_letter_code
_entity_poly.pdbx_strand_id
1 'polypeptide(L)' 'MDENVKYAVELVLGKRKEYYFNLWLVWKCKVVQNYKYIFATDSGLMIEATYNGDADELYVDMYRKEHKETIKEFKKRS' A
#
# COMPACT_ATOMS: atom_id res chain seq x y z
N MET A 1 15.23 2.02 -4.71
CA MET A 1 13.86 1.93 -5.25
C MET A 1 12.80 2.11 -4.17
N ASP A 2 12.92 1.39 -3.05
CA ASP A 2 11.90 1.46 -1.98
C ASP A 2 11.70 2.86 -1.43
N GLU A 3 12.79 3.59 -1.20
CA GLU A 3 12.71 4.95 -0.66
C GLU A 3 12.05 5.90 -1.64
N ASN A 4 12.32 5.73 -2.93
CA ASN A 4 11.72 6.56 -3.97
C ASN A 4 10.22 6.32 -4.06
N VAL A 5 9.80 5.07 -3.94
CA VAL A 5 8.37 4.72 -3.95
C VAL A 5 7.69 5.29 -2.72
N LYS A 6 8.31 5.15 -1.55
CA LYS A 6 7.75 5.71 -0.32
C LYS A 6 7.59 7.22 -0.43
N TYR A 7 8.60 7.90 -0.95
CA TYR A 7 8.55 9.34 -1.14
C TYR A 7 7.41 9.74 -2.07
N ALA A 8 7.23 9.01 -3.17
CA ALA A 8 6.14 9.28 -4.10
C ALA A 8 4.77 9.09 -3.44
N VAL A 9 4.63 8.04 -2.62
CA VAL A 9 3.39 7.80 -1.87
C VAL A 9 3.13 8.94 -0.91
N GLU A 10 4.15 9.42 -0.21
CA GLU A 10 4.01 10.56 0.70
C GLU A 10 3.54 11.82 -0.03
N LEU A 11 4.06 12.05 -1.24
CA LEU A 11 3.63 13.18 -2.06
C LEU A 11 2.16 13.08 -2.44
N VAL A 12 1.71 11.89 -2.82
CA VAL A 12 0.30 11.67 -3.18
C VAL A 12 -0.60 11.88 -1.97
N LEU A 13 -0.20 11.36 -0.80
CA LEU A 13 -0.95 11.56 0.44
C LEU A 13 -1.06 13.04 0.79
N GLY A 14 0.02 13.77 0.62
CA GLY A 14 0.02 15.23 0.85
C GLY A 14 -0.90 15.98 -0.10
N LYS A 15 -0.90 15.63 -1.38
CA LYS A 15 -1.80 16.22 -2.37
C LYS A 15 -3.27 15.96 -2.04
N ARG A 16 -3.57 14.79 -1.51
CA ARG A 16 -4.92 14.40 -1.13
C ARG A 16 -5.29 14.91 0.25
N LYS A 17 -4.36 15.56 0.95
CA LYS A 17 -4.54 16.07 2.32
C LYS A 17 -4.95 14.98 3.30
N GLU A 18 -4.40 13.79 3.08
CA GLU A 18 -4.63 12.68 3.99
C GLU A 18 -3.76 12.83 5.23
N TYR A 19 -4.35 12.56 6.38
CA TYR A 19 -3.69 12.72 7.67
C TYR A 19 -3.13 11.40 8.16
N TYR A 20 -1.85 11.40 8.55
CA TYR A 20 -1.20 10.21 9.11
C TYR A 20 0.03 10.65 9.91
N PHE A 21 0.39 9.85 10.92
CA PHE A 21 1.63 10.07 11.67
C PHE A 21 2.74 9.17 11.15
N ASN A 22 2.40 7.94 10.80
CA ASN A 22 3.36 6.95 10.33
C ASN A 22 2.90 6.29 9.06
N LEU A 23 3.86 6.05 8.18
CA LEU A 23 3.67 5.31 6.93
C LEU A 23 4.74 4.22 6.89
N TRP A 24 4.34 2.98 6.69
CA TRP A 24 5.31 1.87 6.65
C TRP A 24 5.00 0.88 5.55
N LEU A 25 6.05 0.21 5.08
CA LEU A 25 5.93 -0.84 4.08
C LEU A 25 5.45 -2.12 4.73
N VAL A 26 4.37 -2.69 4.22
CA VAL A 26 3.80 -3.95 4.70
C VAL A 26 4.30 -5.12 3.88
N TRP A 27 4.38 -4.94 2.56
CA TRP A 27 4.68 -6.04 1.65
C TRP A 27 5.21 -5.49 0.32
N LYS A 28 6.10 -6.24 -0.31
CA LYS A 28 6.56 -5.91 -1.65
C LYS A 28 6.83 -7.18 -2.43
N CYS A 29 6.68 -7.07 -3.75
CA CYS A 29 6.96 -8.15 -4.67
C CYS A 29 7.56 -7.59 -5.94
N LYS A 30 8.50 -8.32 -6.53
CA LYS A 30 9.10 -7.94 -7.80
C LYS A 30 8.83 -9.04 -8.81
N VAL A 31 8.32 -8.66 -9.99
CA VAL A 31 8.14 -9.58 -11.11
C VAL A 31 8.78 -8.94 -12.33
N VAL A 32 9.95 -9.46 -12.73
CA VAL A 32 10.74 -8.94 -13.85
C VAL A 32 11.12 -7.47 -13.59
N GLN A 33 10.55 -6.52 -14.33
CA GLN A 33 10.81 -5.10 -14.17
C GLN A 33 9.73 -4.38 -13.39
N ASN A 34 8.73 -5.12 -12.95
CA ASN A 34 7.58 -4.56 -12.25
C ASN A 34 7.68 -4.81 -10.76
N TYR A 35 7.24 -3.83 -9.98
CA TYR A 35 7.24 -3.92 -8.52
C TYR A 35 5.86 -3.61 -8.00
N LYS A 36 5.49 -4.29 -6.93
CA LYS A 36 4.27 -3.98 -6.22
C LYS A 36 4.58 -3.80 -4.74
N TYR A 37 4.08 -2.72 -4.18
CA TYR A 37 4.29 -2.35 -2.79
C TYR A 37 2.96 -2.14 -2.11
N ILE A 38 2.87 -2.57 -0.86
CA ILE A 38 1.71 -2.27 -0.04
C ILE A 38 2.21 -1.54 1.19
N PHE A 39 1.70 -0.34 1.41
CA PHE A 39 1.99 0.48 2.58
C PHE A 39 0.75 0.59 3.44
N ALA A 40 0.95 0.87 4.70
CA ALA A 40 -0.14 1.14 5.62
C ALA A 40 0.18 2.40 6.41
N THR A 41 -0.85 3.02 6.93
CA THR A 41 -0.73 4.17 7.82
C THR A 41 -1.44 3.91 9.13
N ASP A 42 -1.07 4.65 10.15
CA ASP A 42 -1.74 4.60 11.45
C ASP A 42 -3.14 5.23 11.41
N SER A 43 -3.48 5.92 10.32
CA SER A 43 -4.82 6.48 10.12
C SER A 43 -5.80 5.50 9.46
N GLY A 44 -5.36 4.28 9.18
CA GLY A 44 -6.23 3.25 8.60
C GLY A 44 -6.26 3.20 7.09
N LEU A 45 -5.32 3.85 6.43
CA LEU A 45 -5.19 3.77 4.98
C LEU A 45 -4.29 2.60 4.59
N MET A 46 -4.65 1.94 3.51
CA MET A 46 -3.78 1.01 2.80
C MET A 46 -3.48 1.60 1.44
N ILE A 47 -2.22 1.60 1.07
CA ILE A 47 -1.79 2.17 -0.20
C ILE A 47 -1.11 1.08 -1.01
N GLU A 48 -1.61 0.87 -2.22
CA GLU A 48 -1.03 -0.06 -3.16
C GLU A 48 -0.30 0.75 -4.22
N ALA A 49 1.02 0.61 -4.28
CA ALA A 49 1.85 1.28 -5.27
C ALA A 49 2.39 0.25 -6.24
N THR A 50 2.07 0.42 -7.51
CA THR A 50 2.49 -0.51 -8.57
C THR A 50 3.38 0.22 -9.56
N TYR A 51 4.62 -0.23 -9.67
CA TYR A 51 5.57 0.33 -10.63
C TYR A 51 5.62 -0.53 -11.87
N ASN A 52 5.37 0.09 -13.02
CA ASN A 52 5.51 -0.54 -14.33
C ASN A 52 6.85 -0.09 -14.93
N GLY A 53 7.83 -1.01 -14.95
CA GLY A 53 9.17 -0.69 -15.40
C GLY A 53 9.26 -0.39 -16.88
N ASP A 54 8.38 -0.98 -17.70
CA ASP A 54 8.39 -0.73 -19.15
C ASP A 54 7.96 0.69 -19.49
N ALA A 55 6.98 1.20 -18.76
CA ALA A 55 6.45 2.54 -18.99
C ALA A 55 7.05 3.59 -18.07
N ASP A 56 7.85 3.17 -17.09
CA ASP A 56 8.40 4.04 -16.04
C ASP A 56 7.29 4.85 -15.37
N GLU A 57 6.25 4.15 -14.96
CA GLU A 57 5.09 4.76 -14.31
C GLU A 57 4.80 4.09 -12.97
N LEU A 58 4.40 4.90 -12.01
CA LEU A 58 4.00 4.42 -10.70
C LEU A 58 2.51 4.73 -10.49
N TYR A 59 1.73 3.68 -10.24
CA TYR A 59 0.31 3.82 -9.96
C TYR A 59 0.11 3.71 -8.45
N VAL A 60 -0.61 4.66 -7.88
CA VAL A 60 -0.83 4.71 -6.44
C VAL A 60 -2.33 4.66 -6.18
N ASP A 61 -2.77 3.57 -5.58
CA ASP A 61 -4.17 3.36 -5.20
C ASP A 61 -4.30 3.39 -3.69
N MET A 62 -5.33 4.04 -3.19
CA MET A 62 -5.55 4.19 -1.76
C MET A 62 -6.88 3.57 -1.36
N TYR A 63 -6.86 2.81 -0.27
CA TYR A 63 -8.03 2.13 0.24
C TYR A 63 -8.17 2.43 1.72
N ARG A 64 -9.39 2.74 2.15
CA ARG A 64 -9.66 2.94 3.57
C ARG A 64 -10.36 1.69 4.10
N LYS A 65 -9.89 1.23 5.26
CA LYS A 65 -10.48 0.07 5.90
C LYS A 65 -11.86 0.45 6.42
N GLU A 66 -12.90 -0.18 5.90
CA GLU A 66 -14.29 0.11 6.26
C GLU A 66 -14.88 -0.91 7.23
N HIS A 67 -14.44 -2.16 7.12
CA HIS A 67 -15.08 -3.24 7.85
C HIS A 67 -14.09 -4.35 8.19
N LYS A 68 -14.31 -4.99 9.34
CA LYS A 68 -13.51 -6.14 9.75
C LYS A 68 -14.44 -7.22 10.29
N GLU A 69 -14.32 -8.40 9.73
CA GLU A 69 -14.99 -9.60 10.25
C GLU A 69 -13.95 -10.51 10.87
N THR A 70 -14.33 -11.14 11.97
CA THR A 70 -13.47 -12.11 12.65
C THR A 70 -14.17 -13.47 12.62
N ILE A 71 -13.53 -14.44 11.99
CA ILE A 71 -14.05 -15.80 11.95
C ILE A 71 -13.25 -16.62 12.97
N LYS A 72 -13.91 -17.01 14.05
CA LYS A 72 -13.28 -17.80 15.10
C LYS A 72 -13.33 -19.28 14.74
N GLU A 73 -12.35 -20.02 15.23
CA GLU A 73 -12.26 -21.46 15.03
C GLU A 73 -12.26 -21.86 13.57
N PHE A 74 -11.59 -21.06 12.75
CA PHE A 74 -11.56 -21.24 11.29
C PHE A 74 -11.08 -22.65 10.88
N LYS A 75 -10.10 -23.19 11.57
CA LYS A 75 -9.56 -24.52 11.25
C LYS A 75 -10.55 -25.65 11.44
N LYS A 76 -11.52 -25.46 12.34
CA LYS A 76 -12.55 -26.46 12.58
C LYS A 76 -13.60 -26.51 11.47
N ARG A 77 -13.68 -25.47 10.66
CA ARG A 77 -14.65 -25.37 9.58
C ARG A 77 -14.14 -25.85 8.23
N SER A 78 -12.83 -26.01 8.12
CA SER A 78 -12.21 -26.41 6.85
C SER A 78 -12.11 -27.92 6.63
#